data_073258589381a4fd9086a8f7981ee686
#
_entry.id   073258589381a4fd9086a8f7981ee686
#
_cell.length_a   1.000
_cell.length_b   1.000
_cell.length_c   1.000
_cell.angle_alpha   90.00
_cell.angle_beta   90.00
_cell.angle_gamma   90.00
#
_symmetry.space_group_name_H-M   'P 1'
#
loop_
_entity.id
_entity.type
_entity.pdbx_description
1 polymer ?
#
loop_
_entity_poly.entity_id
_entity_poly.type
_entity_poly.pdbx_seq_one_letter_code
_entity_poly.pdbx_strand_id
1 'polypeptide(L)'
;MQTDPSPSREIGVFDSGVGGFTVLRELRELLPTARLRYLADTAYAPYGGRSPEDIRARSFAITEHLIEQGAEMIVVACNTATAHAIEALRARWPALPFVGTEPGIKPAVAATRNGRIGLLATPATAASLRLAALIERHANGREVVVQGCAGIVDHIEAGDLDSAELRALVEGYCGPLRTAGVDTALLGCTHYPLIEPVWQAALGPDVQLLRIETAVARRAAGLWMTKPGDQAGLEIETSGEPAALQAWIGGVLGWHGEPVHAWQPQSKDGQQTLAV
;
A
#
# COMPACT_ATOMS: atom_id res chain seq x y z
N MET A 1 10.73 23.88 35.10
CA MET A 1 9.68 23.68 34.08
C MET A 1 10.34 22.86 32.99
N GLN A 2 10.14 21.54 33.02
CA GLN A 2 10.46 20.70 31.88
C GLN A 2 9.37 20.98 30.85
N THR A 3 9.74 21.57 29.73
CA THR A 3 8.89 21.64 28.55
C THR A 3 8.77 20.21 28.04
N ASP A 4 7.57 19.65 28.17
CA ASP A 4 7.20 18.43 27.50
C ASP A 4 7.55 18.62 26.00
N PRO A 5 8.42 17.82 25.42
CA PRO A 5 8.77 18.03 24.03
C PRO A 5 7.52 17.84 23.19
N SER A 6 7.11 18.91 22.50
CA SER A 6 6.04 18.79 21.49
C SER A 6 6.29 17.54 20.65
N PRO A 7 5.28 16.71 20.39
CA PRO A 7 5.48 15.49 19.61
C PRO A 7 6.20 15.86 18.31
N SER A 8 7.27 15.13 18.02
CA SER A 8 8.06 15.37 16.81
C SER A 8 7.17 15.15 15.60
N ARG A 9 7.17 16.10 14.67
CA ARG A 9 6.42 15.99 13.41
C ARG A 9 6.82 14.73 12.68
N GLU A 10 5.84 13.97 12.23
CA GLU A 10 6.10 12.75 11.47
C GLU A 10 5.12 12.54 10.33
N ILE A 11 5.50 11.69 9.38
CA ILE A 11 4.63 11.18 8.34
C ILE A 11 4.14 9.81 8.79
N GLY A 12 2.83 9.69 9.00
CA GLY A 12 2.22 8.40 9.25
C GLY A 12 2.05 7.64 7.92
N VAL A 13 2.47 6.39 7.88
CA VAL A 13 2.36 5.50 6.72
C VAL A 13 1.66 4.23 7.16
N PHE A 14 0.65 3.76 6.45
CA PHE A 14 0.06 2.47 6.78
C PHE A 14 -0.31 1.62 5.56
N ASP A 15 -0.28 0.33 5.77
CA ASP A 15 -0.71 -0.71 4.82
C ASP A 15 -1.49 -1.79 5.57
N SER A 16 -2.21 -2.63 4.82
CA SER A 16 -2.83 -3.84 5.37
C SER A 16 -1.81 -4.85 5.92
N GLY A 17 -0.55 -4.76 5.52
CA GLY A 17 0.49 -5.70 5.89
C GLY A 17 1.89 -5.25 5.48
N VAL A 18 2.63 -6.16 4.84
CA VAL A 18 4.05 -5.93 4.48
C VAL A 18 4.25 -5.19 3.15
N GLY A 19 3.22 -5.11 2.30
CA GLY A 19 3.36 -4.51 0.96
C GLY A 19 3.79 -3.05 0.98
N GLY A 20 3.30 -2.28 1.95
CA GLY A 20 3.62 -0.86 2.08
C GLY A 20 5.09 -0.55 2.37
N PHE A 21 5.91 -1.53 2.75
CA PHE A 21 7.38 -1.35 2.84
C PHE A 21 8.00 -0.95 1.50
N THR A 22 7.39 -1.31 0.37
CA THR A 22 7.82 -0.86 -0.95
C THR A 22 7.70 0.67 -1.10
N VAL A 23 6.60 1.23 -0.61
CA VAL A 23 6.38 2.69 -0.56
C VAL A 23 7.26 3.35 0.50
N LEU A 24 7.37 2.74 1.68
CA LEU A 24 8.20 3.24 2.78
C LEU A 24 9.67 3.38 2.38
N ARG A 25 10.22 2.44 1.62
CA ARG A 25 11.58 2.51 1.09
C ARG A 25 11.79 3.76 0.23
N GLU A 26 10.89 4.00 -0.71
CA GLU A 26 10.94 5.19 -1.58
C GLU A 26 10.79 6.51 -0.78
N LEU A 27 9.94 6.50 0.26
CA LEU A 27 9.80 7.65 1.16
C LEU A 27 11.10 7.94 1.91
N ARG A 28 11.78 6.92 2.45
CA ARG A 28 13.07 7.08 3.13
C ARG A 28 14.14 7.67 2.22
N GLU A 29 14.17 7.26 0.96
CA GLU A 29 15.12 7.77 -0.02
C GLU A 29 14.84 9.23 -0.41
N LEU A 30 13.58 9.59 -0.62
CA LEU A 30 13.20 10.94 -1.06
C LEU A 30 13.11 11.97 0.08
N LEU A 31 12.89 11.51 1.30
CA LEU A 31 12.70 12.33 2.50
C LEU A 31 13.65 11.88 3.63
N PRO A 32 14.97 11.92 3.43
CA PRO A 32 15.95 11.35 4.35
C PRO A 32 15.99 12.02 5.72
N THR A 33 15.39 13.20 5.87
CA THR A 33 15.32 13.94 7.15
C THR A 33 13.95 13.85 7.81
N ALA A 34 12.95 13.23 7.18
CA ALA A 34 11.64 13.06 7.77
C ALA A 34 11.63 11.93 8.81
N ARG A 35 10.85 12.13 9.87
CA ARG A 35 10.46 11.03 10.75
C ARG A 35 9.28 10.31 10.13
N LEU A 36 9.38 9.00 10.04
CA LEU A 36 8.36 8.12 9.46
C LEU A 36 7.86 7.18 10.55
N ARG A 37 6.54 7.00 10.62
CA ARG A 37 5.92 5.94 11.43
C ARG A 37 5.12 5.04 10.49
N TYR A 38 5.50 3.79 10.42
CA TYR A 38 4.85 2.79 9.60
C TYR A 38 4.02 1.86 10.45
N LEU A 39 2.74 1.67 10.10
CA LEU A 39 1.87 0.70 10.74
C LEU A 39 1.42 -0.36 9.73
N ALA A 40 1.82 -1.61 9.99
CA ALA A 40 1.39 -2.79 9.25
C ALA A 40 0.19 -3.45 9.97
N ASP A 41 -0.97 -3.47 9.34
CA ASP A 41 -2.18 -4.07 9.92
C ASP A 41 -2.24 -5.59 9.71
N THR A 42 -1.15 -6.29 10.05
CA THR A 42 -0.92 -7.69 9.70
C THR A 42 -1.93 -8.67 10.32
N ALA A 43 -2.53 -8.35 11.48
CA ALA A 43 -3.61 -9.17 12.06
C ALA A 43 -4.89 -9.17 11.19
N TYR A 44 -5.03 -8.21 10.27
CA TYR A 44 -6.16 -8.05 9.38
C TYR A 44 -5.81 -8.23 7.90
N ALA A 45 -4.55 -8.52 7.60
CA ALA A 45 -4.11 -8.83 6.25
C ALA A 45 -4.77 -10.14 5.74
N PRO A 46 -5.02 -10.26 4.43
CA PRO A 46 -5.04 -9.19 3.42
C PRO A 46 -6.37 -8.43 3.39
N TYR A 47 -6.34 -7.13 3.11
CA TYR A 47 -7.58 -6.33 2.92
C TYR A 47 -8.33 -6.70 1.64
N GLY A 48 -7.69 -7.37 0.69
CA GLY A 48 -8.26 -7.72 -0.60
C GLY A 48 -9.48 -8.64 -0.58
N GLY A 49 -9.71 -9.34 0.53
CA GLY A 49 -10.87 -10.21 0.74
C GLY A 49 -11.88 -9.67 1.76
N ARG A 50 -11.68 -8.45 2.31
CA ARG A 50 -12.54 -7.88 3.36
C ARG A 50 -13.63 -6.96 2.79
N SER A 51 -14.66 -6.73 3.59
CA SER A 51 -15.72 -5.79 3.24
C SER A 51 -15.20 -4.35 3.18
N PRO A 52 -15.80 -3.48 2.35
CA PRO A 52 -15.48 -2.05 2.35
C PRO A 52 -15.65 -1.38 3.71
N GLU A 53 -16.61 -1.85 4.50
CA GLU A 53 -16.92 -1.37 5.87
C GLU A 53 -15.75 -1.68 6.81
N ASP A 54 -15.25 -2.93 6.81
CA ASP A 54 -14.13 -3.35 7.62
C ASP A 54 -12.86 -2.57 7.26
N ILE A 55 -12.58 -2.45 5.95
CA ILE A 55 -11.42 -1.70 5.44
C ILE A 55 -11.47 -0.24 5.93
N ARG A 56 -12.65 0.40 5.85
CA ARG A 56 -12.83 1.77 6.35
C ARG A 56 -12.63 1.85 7.86
N ALA A 57 -13.25 0.97 8.63
CA ALA A 57 -13.13 0.97 10.09
C ALA A 57 -11.67 0.83 10.54
N ARG A 58 -10.92 -0.11 9.94
CA ARG A 58 -9.48 -0.28 10.20
C ARG A 58 -8.69 0.96 9.82
N SER A 59 -8.92 1.50 8.62
CA SER A 59 -8.23 2.71 8.13
C SER A 59 -8.47 3.93 9.03
N PHE A 60 -9.68 4.07 9.59
CA PHE A 60 -9.99 5.14 10.55
C PHE A 60 -9.22 4.95 11.87
N ALA A 61 -9.25 3.75 12.46
CA ALA A 61 -8.56 3.47 13.72
C ALA A 61 -7.04 3.68 13.61
N ILE A 62 -6.44 3.22 12.52
CA ILE A 62 -5.00 3.41 12.25
C ILE A 62 -4.68 4.89 12.05
N THR A 63 -5.48 5.61 11.29
CA THR A 63 -5.27 7.05 11.04
C THR A 63 -5.38 7.84 12.33
N GLU A 64 -6.38 7.57 13.18
CA GLU A 64 -6.55 8.21 14.48
C GLU A 64 -5.30 8.01 15.35
N HIS A 65 -4.81 6.76 15.44
CA HIS A 65 -3.57 6.45 16.16
C HIS A 65 -2.36 7.23 15.61
N LEU A 66 -2.14 7.21 14.31
CA LEU A 66 -1.01 7.92 13.70
C LEU A 66 -1.06 9.43 13.99
N ILE A 67 -2.25 10.04 13.97
CA ILE A 67 -2.45 11.45 14.35
C ILE A 67 -2.10 11.68 15.83
N GLU A 68 -2.53 10.80 16.73
CA GLU A 68 -2.21 10.86 18.15
C GLU A 68 -0.70 10.76 18.42
N GLN A 69 0.03 10.04 17.55
CA GLN A 69 1.49 9.95 17.61
C GLN A 69 2.22 11.18 17.01
N GLY A 70 1.50 12.11 16.39
CA GLY A 70 2.07 13.35 15.86
C GLY A 70 2.17 13.41 14.33
N ALA A 71 1.49 12.53 13.60
CA ALA A 71 1.49 12.58 12.15
C ALA A 71 0.82 13.87 11.62
N GLU A 72 1.56 14.65 10.83
CA GLU A 72 1.09 15.84 10.11
C GLU A 72 0.74 15.54 8.63
N MET A 73 0.98 14.34 8.17
CA MET A 73 0.57 13.81 6.86
C MET A 73 0.38 12.29 6.96
N ILE A 74 -0.59 11.76 6.22
CA ILE A 74 -0.81 10.31 6.13
C ILE A 74 -0.58 9.82 4.70
N VAL A 75 0.22 8.77 4.57
CA VAL A 75 0.39 7.99 3.34
C VAL A 75 -0.33 6.67 3.50
N VAL A 76 -1.42 6.49 2.75
CA VAL A 76 -2.15 5.23 2.67
C VAL A 76 -1.43 4.34 1.66
N ALA A 77 -0.45 3.58 2.13
CA ALA A 77 0.43 2.75 1.32
C ALA A 77 -0.22 1.39 0.97
N CYS A 78 -1.52 1.39 0.77
CA CYS A 78 -2.33 0.23 0.40
C CYS A 78 -3.32 0.60 -0.69
N ASN A 79 -3.27 -0.08 -1.85
CA ASN A 79 -4.20 0.18 -2.95
C ASN A 79 -5.66 -0.11 -2.53
N THR A 80 -5.87 -1.20 -1.80
CA THR A 80 -7.21 -1.60 -1.34
C THR A 80 -7.76 -0.59 -0.32
N ALA A 81 -6.97 -0.19 0.67
CA ALA A 81 -7.38 0.86 1.62
C ALA A 81 -7.64 2.20 0.92
N THR A 82 -6.78 2.58 -0.03
CA THR A 82 -6.98 3.78 -0.85
C THR A 82 -8.31 3.71 -1.62
N ALA A 83 -8.60 2.58 -2.26
CA ALA A 83 -9.82 2.42 -3.05
C ALA A 83 -11.11 2.59 -2.23
N HIS A 84 -11.10 2.14 -0.98
CA HIS A 84 -12.31 2.05 -0.15
C HIS A 84 -12.39 3.10 0.97
N ALA A 85 -11.28 3.69 1.42
CA ALA A 85 -11.26 4.58 2.58
C ALA A 85 -10.80 6.01 2.31
N ILE A 86 -10.00 6.29 1.28
CA ILE A 86 -9.30 7.58 1.14
C ILE A 86 -10.22 8.81 1.14
N GLU A 87 -11.39 8.73 0.50
CA GLU A 87 -12.32 9.85 0.46
C GLU A 87 -12.98 10.09 1.82
N ALA A 88 -13.31 9.02 2.53
CA ALA A 88 -13.87 9.10 3.88
C ALA A 88 -12.83 9.64 4.89
N LEU A 89 -11.55 9.24 4.77
CA LEU A 89 -10.46 9.79 5.56
C LEU A 89 -10.27 11.29 5.32
N ARG A 90 -10.24 11.73 4.08
CA ARG A 90 -10.16 13.15 3.70
C ARG A 90 -11.34 13.97 4.23
N ALA A 91 -12.54 13.40 4.18
CA ALA A 91 -13.74 14.05 4.71
C ALA A 91 -13.69 14.19 6.24
N ARG A 92 -13.14 13.19 6.94
CA ARG A 92 -13.04 13.19 8.41
C ARG A 92 -11.95 14.13 8.93
N TRP A 93 -10.83 14.26 8.23
CA TRP A 93 -9.69 15.11 8.59
C TRP A 93 -9.29 16.04 7.44
N PRO A 94 -10.12 17.06 7.12
CA PRO A 94 -9.93 17.88 5.92
C PRO A 94 -8.67 18.75 5.94
N ALA A 95 -8.12 19.04 7.13
CA ALA A 95 -6.89 19.80 7.28
C ALA A 95 -5.62 18.94 7.18
N LEU A 96 -5.74 17.61 7.25
CA LEU A 96 -4.60 16.69 7.19
C LEU A 96 -4.35 16.26 5.75
N PRO A 97 -3.13 16.40 5.21
CA PRO A 97 -2.80 15.89 3.89
C PRO A 97 -2.84 14.35 3.84
N PHE A 98 -3.54 13.80 2.86
CA PHE A 98 -3.58 12.37 2.58
C PHE A 98 -3.02 12.06 1.20
N VAL A 99 -2.04 11.17 1.13
CA VAL A 99 -1.52 10.58 -0.09
C VAL A 99 -1.98 9.14 -0.18
N GLY A 100 -2.75 8.81 -1.21
CA GLY A 100 -3.20 7.44 -1.47
C GLY A 100 -2.35 6.76 -2.54
N THR A 101 -2.38 5.44 -2.53
CA THR A 101 -1.71 4.59 -3.51
C THR A 101 -2.71 4.19 -4.59
N GLU A 102 -2.74 4.93 -5.69
CA GLU A 102 -3.63 4.67 -6.82
C GLU A 102 -2.92 3.88 -7.91
N PRO A 103 -3.63 2.98 -8.62
CA PRO A 103 -3.10 2.37 -9.84
C PRO A 103 -2.69 3.43 -10.85
N GLY A 104 -1.50 3.27 -11.41
CA GLY A 104 -0.86 4.25 -12.29
C GLY A 104 -1.44 4.27 -13.71
N ILE A 105 -2.75 4.49 -13.90
CA ILE A 105 -3.39 4.48 -15.23
C ILE A 105 -2.75 5.53 -16.16
N LYS A 106 -2.52 6.76 -15.68
CA LYS A 106 -1.88 7.82 -16.49
C LYS A 106 -0.49 7.44 -17.01
N PRO A 107 0.46 7.00 -16.16
CA PRO A 107 1.76 6.56 -16.67
C PRO A 107 1.65 5.34 -17.58
N ALA A 108 0.72 4.42 -17.38
CA ALA A 108 0.52 3.29 -18.28
C ALA A 108 0.01 3.70 -19.65
N VAL A 109 -0.91 4.66 -19.72
CA VAL A 109 -1.38 5.25 -20.96
C VAL A 109 -0.24 5.94 -21.74
N ALA A 110 0.70 6.55 -21.02
CA ALA A 110 1.87 7.18 -21.65
C ALA A 110 2.92 6.16 -22.11
N ALA A 111 3.01 5.00 -21.46
CA ALA A 111 4.01 3.98 -21.73
C ALA A 111 3.59 2.99 -22.82
N THR A 112 2.29 2.65 -22.92
CA THR A 112 1.81 1.65 -23.87
C THR A 112 2.05 2.08 -25.33
N ARG A 113 2.53 1.15 -26.14
CA ARG A 113 2.80 1.32 -27.57
C ARG A 113 1.62 0.90 -28.43
N ASN A 114 0.88 -0.14 -27.99
CA ASN A 114 -0.23 -0.72 -28.77
C ASN A 114 -1.61 -0.33 -28.22
N GLY A 115 -1.66 0.39 -27.08
CA GLY A 115 -2.90 0.83 -26.45
C GLY A 115 -3.59 -0.21 -25.57
N ARG A 116 -2.95 -1.34 -25.26
CA ARG A 116 -3.47 -2.40 -24.43
C ARG A 116 -2.66 -2.50 -23.13
N ILE A 117 -3.33 -2.25 -22.03
CA ILE A 117 -2.75 -2.14 -20.69
C ILE A 117 -3.32 -3.25 -19.81
N GLY A 118 -2.46 -4.00 -19.13
CA GLY A 118 -2.84 -4.90 -18.06
C GLY A 118 -2.83 -4.19 -16.71
N LEU A 119 -3.76 -4.53 -15.83
CA LEU A 119 -3.74 -4.12 -14.44
C LEU A 119 -3.93 -5.32 -13.54
N LEU A 120 -2.89 -5.68 -12.81
CA LEU A 120 -2.90 -6.72 -11.79
C LEU A 120 -3.25 -6.07 -10.44
N ALA A 121 -4.33 -6.50 -9.79
CA ALA A 121 -4.81 -5.89 -8.55
C ALA A 121 -5.39 -6.94 -7.60
N THR A 122 -5.61 -6.59 -6.34
CA THR A 122 -6.41 -7.43 -5.44
C THR A 122 -7.87 -7.50 -5.93
N PRO A 123 -8.63 -8.57 -5.60
CA PRO A 123 -10.05 -8.65 -5.99
C PRO A 123 -10.87 -7.42 -5.57
N ALA A 124 -10.69 -6.93 -4.33
CA ALA A 124 -11.41 -5.75 -3.85
C ALA A 124 -11.03 -4.47 -4.62
N THR A 125 -9.75 -4.28 -4.97
CA THR A 125 -9.32 -3.14 -5.80
C THR A 125 -9.90 -3.27 -7.21
N ALA A 126 -9.82 -4.45 -7.82
CA ALA A 126 -10.32 -4.70 -9.17
C ALA A 126 -11.83 -4.44 -9.31
N ALA A 127 -12.61 -4.76 -8.29
CA ALA A 127 -14.06 -4.55 -8.24
C ALA A 127 -14.47 -3.14 -7.77
N SER A 128 -13.53 -2.25 -7.42
CA SER A 128 -13.86 -0.96 -6.82
C SER A 128 -14.39 0.05 -7.84
N LEU A 129 -15.42 0.81 -7.45
CA LEU A 129 -15.95 1.93 -8.26
C LEU A 129 -14.89 3.00 -8.49
N ARG A 130 -13.95 3.16 -7.54
CA ARG A 130 -12.85 4.11 -7.68
C ARG A 130 -11.93 3.72 -8.84
N LEU A 131 -11.57 2.45 -8.97
CA LEU A 131 -10.77 1.99 -10.10
C LEU A 131 -11.49 2.21 -11.43
N ALA A 132 -12.77 1.85 -11.50
CA ALA A 132 -13.59 2.06 -12.70
C ALA A 132 -13.59 3.55 -13.12
N ALA A 133 -13.80 4.47 -12.16
CA ALA A 133 -13.77 5.90 -12.42
C ALA A 133 -12.37 6.41 -12.82
N LEU A 134 -11.29 5.84 -12.30
CA LEU A 134 -9.92 6.18 -12.72
C LEU A 134 -9.65 5.75 -14.16
N ILE A 135 -10.08 4.54 -14.54
CA ILE A 135 -9.94 4.03 -15.91
C ILE A 135 -10.75 4.93 -16.86
N GLU A 136 -12.02 5.17 -16.57
CA GLU A 136 -12.89 6.02 -17.39
C GLU A 136 -12.28 7.40 -17.61
N ARG A 137 -11.75 8.02 -16.54
CA ARG A 137 -11.18 9.38 -16.59
C ARG A 137 -9.85 9.47 -17.34
N HIS A 138 -9.03 8.41 -17.29
CA HIS A 138 -7.62 8.50 -17.67
C HIS A 138 -7.16 7.54 -18.76
N ALA A 139 -7.96 6.51 -19.13
CA ALA A 139 -7.53 5.56 -20.16
C ALA A 139 -7.46 6.17 -21.56
N ASN A 140 -8.13 7.28 -21.82
CA ASN A 140 -8.08 8.00 -23.10
C ASN A 140 -8.28 7.08 -24.31
N GLY A 141 -9.27 6.18 -24.24
CA GLY A 141 -9.59 5.22 -25.29
C GLY A 141 -8.63 4.01 -25.38
N ARG A 142 -7.68 3.86 -24.43
CA ARG A 142 -6.86 2.65 -24.32
C ARG A 142 -7.66 1.53 -23.67
N GLU A 143 -7.40 0.30 -24.10
CA GLU A 143 -7.98 -0.88 -23.47
C GLU A 143 -7.26 -1.19 -22.17
N VAL A 144 -7.97 -1.33 -21.05
CA VAL A 144 -7.42 -1.71 -19.76
C VAL A 144 -8.01 -3.04 -19.33
N VAL A 145 -7.19 -4.09 -19.36
CA VAL A 145 -7.57 -5.44 -18.91
C VAL A 145 -7.26 -5.54 -17.42
N VAL A 146 -8.31 -5.56 -16.59
CA VAL A 146 -8.17 -5.64 -15.13
C VAL A 146 -8.24 -7.09 -14.69
N GLN A 147 -7.22 -7.56 -13.97
CA GLN A 147 -7.12 -8.89 -13.41
C GLN A 147 -7.06 -8.84 -11.89
N GLY A 148 -8.09 -9.39 -11.23
CA GLY A 148 -8.07 -9.62 -9.78
C GLY A 148 -7.28 -10.88 -9.44
N CYS A 149 -6.29 -10.75 -8.56
CA CYS A 149 -5.31 -11.80 -8.23
C CYS A 149 -5.47 -12.20 -6.75
N ALA A 150 -6.35 -13.14 -6.48
CA ALA A 150 -6.52 -13.71 -5.14
C ALA A 150 -5.34 -14.61 -4.74
N GLY A 151 -5.04 -14.73 -3.43
CA GLY A 151 -4.03 -15.64 -2.90
C GLY A 151 -2.59 -15.14 -3.00
N ILE A 152 -2.26 -14.26 -3.95
CA ILE A 152 -0.87 -13.76 -4.13
C ILE A 152 -0.36 -13.04 -2.87
N VAL A 153 -1.18 -12.21 -2.26
CA VAL A 153 -0.80 -11.45 -1.05
C VAL A 153 -0.52 -12.40 0.11
N ASP A 154 -1.29 -13.48 0.26
CA ASP A 154 -1.11 -14.46 1.33
C ASP A 154 0.28 -15.13 1.28
N HIS A 155 0.76 -15.49 0.08
CA HIS A 155 2.11 -16.01 -0.12
C HIS A 155 3.17 -14.98 0.31
N ILE A 156 3.04 -13.73 -0.14
CA ILE A 156 4.01 -12.67 0.16
C ILE A 156 4.04 -12.34 1.65
N GLU A 157 2.89 -12.26 2.31
CA GLU A 157 2.80 -12.05 3.77
C GLU A 157 3.45 -13.19 4.56
N ALA A 158 3.37 -14.42 4.04
CA ALA A 158 4.06 -15.58 4.61
C ALA A 158 5.57 -15.62 4.30
N GLY A 159 6.11 -14.66 3.53
CA GLY A 159 7.50 -14.63 3.09
C GLY A 159 7.81 -15.56 1.92
N ASP A 160 6.80 -16.13 1.30
CA ASP A 160 6.95 -16.94 0.07
C ASP A 160 6.94 -16.01 -1.15
N LEU A 161 8.11 -15.86 -1.76
CA LEU A 161 8.30 -14.96 -2.90
C LEU A 161 8.56 -15.69 -4.22
N ASP A 162 8.69 -17.05 -4.21
CA ASP A 162 9.14 -17.75 -5.39
C ASP A 162 8.77 -19.26 -5.43
N SER A 163 7.82 -19.75 -4.63
CA SER A 163 7.39 -21.16 -4.67
C SER A 163 6.76 -21.55 -6.01
N ALA A 164 6.69 -22.84 -6.27
CA ALA A 164 6.01 -23.39 -7.45
C ALA A 164 4.51 -23.02 -7.45
N GLU A 165 3.89 -23.02 -6.29
CA GLU A 165 2.50 -22.67 -6.07
C GLU A 165 2.24 -21.20 -6.41
N LEU A 166 3.07 -20.27 -5.91
CA LEU A 166 3.00 -18.85 -6.23
C LEU A 166 3.20 -18.62 -7.74
N ARG A 167 4.20 -19.26 -8.34
CA ARG A 167 4.45 -19.17 -9.79
C ARG A 167 3.25 -19.65 -10.61
N ALA A 168 2.60 -20.74 -10.21
CA ALA A 168 1.42 -21.26 -10.88
C ALA A 168 0.23 -20.31 -10.80
N LEU A 169 0.01 -19.66 -9.63
CA LEU A 169 -1.02 -18.63 -9.47
C LEU A 169 -0.74 -17.42 -10.38
N VAL A 170 0.48 -16.92 -10.37
CA VAL A 170 0.91 -15.77 -11.20
C VAL A 170 0.73 -16.10 -12.69
N GLU A 171 1.15 -17.28 -13.14
CA GLU A 171 0.98 -17.74 -14.53
C GLU A 171 -0.50 -17.76 -14.94
N GLY A 172 -1.38 -18.27 -14.07
CA GLY A 172 -2.83 -18.27 -14.29
C GLY A 172 -3.40 -16.86 -14.48
N TYR A 173 -2.98 -15.90 -13.66
CA TYR A 173 -3.44 -14.52 -13.75
C TYR A 173 -2.84 -13.74 -14.93
N CYS A 174 -1.64 -14.10 -15.39
CA CYS A 174 -1.03 -13.48 -16.56
C CYS A 174 -1.60 -13.97 -17.90
N GLY A 175 -2.18 -15.18 -17.92
CA GLY A 175 -2.78 -15.78 -19.13
C GLY A 175 -3.75 -14.86 -19.88
N PRO A 176 -4.79 -14.31 -19.23
CA PRO A 176 -5.73 -13.36 -19.85
C PRO A 176 -5.06 -12.11 -20.41
N LEU A 177 -4.06 -11.57 -19.72
CA LEU A 177 -3.31 -10.38 -20.16
C LEU A 177 -2.50 -10.68 -21.42
N ARG A 178 -1.83 -11.84 -21.47
CA ARG A 178 -1.10 -12.28 -22.68
C ARG A 178 -2.05 -12.50 -23.85
N THR A 179 -3.20 -13.14 -23.62
CA THR A 179 -4.22 -13.36 -24.66
C THR A 179 -4.75 -12.04 -25.22
N ALA A 180 -4.92 -11.02 -24.36
CA ALA A 180 -5.31 -9.67 -24.78
C ALA A 180 -4.16 -8.92 -25.49
N GLY A 181 -2.94 -9.44 -25.48
CA GLY A 181 -1.78 -8.81 -26.12
C GLY A 181 -1.37 -7.50 -25.46
N VAL A 182 -1.42 -7.41 -24.12
CA VAL A 182 -0.94 -6.21 -23.41
C VAL A 182 0.57 -6.02 -23.61
N ASP A 183 1.02 -4.81 -23.80
CA ASP A 183 2.43 -4.45 -23.87
C ASP A 183 2.94 -3.71 -22.63
N THR A 184 2.02 -3.33 -21.76
CA THR A 184 2.31 -2.63 -20.51
C THR A 184 1.41 -3.19 -19.42
N ALA A 185 1.97 -3.52 -18.26
CA ALA A 185 1.22 -4.03 -17.13
C ALA A 185 1.54 -3.25 -15.85
N LEU A 186 0.49 -2.88 -15.12
CA LEU A 186 0.56 -2.19 -13.84
C LEU A 186 0.54 -3.18 -12.70
N LEU A 187 1.47 -3.05 -11.76
CA LEU A 187 1.45 -3.72 -10.47
C LEU A 187 0.57 -2.89 -9.51
N GLY A 188 -0.74 -3.13 -9.52
CA GLY A 188 -1.76 -2.37 -8.80
C GLY A 188 -1.98 -2.81 -7.35
N CYS A 189 -0.98 -3.43 -6.75
CA CYS A 189 -0.92 -3.78 -5.33
C CYS A 189 0.51 -3.59 -4.82
N THR A 190 0.66 -3.01 -3.63
CA THR A 190 1.95 -2.71 -3.00
C THR A 190 2.81 -3.95 -2.72
N HIS A 191 2.20 -5.12 -2.62
CA HIS A 191 2.91 -6.39 -2.47
C HIS A 191 3.57 -6.87 -3.77
N TYR A 192 2.99 -6.58 -4.93
CA TYR A 192 3.39 -7.20 -6.20
C TYR A 192 4.81 -6.86 -6.65
N PRO A 193 5.38 -5.67 -6.36
CA PRO A 193 6.79 -5.39 -6.66
C PRO A 193 7.79 -6.30 -5.93
N LEU A 194 7.39 -6.92 -4.81
CA LEU A 194 8.24 -7.87 -4.07
C LEU A 194 8.49 -9.17 -4.86
N ILE A 195 7.61 -9.51 -5.79
CA ILE A 195 7.72 -10.67 -6.68
C ILE A 195 7.76 -10.25 -8.15
N GLU A 196 8.26 -9.06 -8.46
CA GLU A 196 8.33 -8.55 -9.84
C GLU A 196 9.01 -9.51 -10.82
N PRO A 197 10.11 -10.20 -10.47
CA PRO A 197 10.71 -11.18 -11.37
C PRO A 197 9.75 -12.31 -11.77
N VAL A 198 8.86 -12.74 -10.86
CA VAL A 198 7.85 -13.78 -11.14
C VAL A 198 6.79 -13.25 -12.11
N TRP A 199 6.31 -12.02 -11.90
CA TRP A 199 5.39 -11.35 -12.84
C TRP A 199 6.02 -11.17 -14.22
N GLN A 200 7.28 -10.70 -14.26
CA GLN A 200 7.98 -10.48 -15.53
C GLN A 200 8.17 -11.78 -16.31
N ALA A 201 8.54 -12.86 -15.61
CA ALA A 201 8.69 -14.19 -16.25
C ALA A 201 7.37 -14.69 -16.84
N ALA A 202 6.25 -14.51 -16.13
CA ALA A 202 4.93 -14.96 -16.57
C ALA A 202 4.35 -14.10 -17.70
N LEU A 203 4.58 -12.80 -17.70
CA LEU A 203 4.09 -11.88 -18.75
C LEU A 203 4.95 -11.91 -20.02
N GLY A 204 6.21 -12.29 -19.88
CA GLY A 204 7.20 -12.27 -20.96
C GLY A 204 8.02 -10.97 -21.03
N PRO A 205 9.16 -10.99 -21.74
CA PRO A 205 10.13 -9.89 -21.76
C PRO A 205 9.64 -8.62 -22.49
N ASP A 206 8.65 -8.75 -23.36
CA ASP A 206 8.15 -7.66 -24.18
C ASP A 206 7.10 -6.78 -23.47
N VAL A 207 6.59 -7.24 -22.32
CA VAL A 207 5.63 -6.51 -21.48
C VAL A 207 6.39 -5.63 -20.50
N GLN A 208 6.18 -4.32 -20.59
CA GLN A 208 6.74 -3.37 -19.63
C GLN A 208 5.94 -3.41 -18.31
N LEU A 209 6.60 -3.77 -17.22
CA LEU A 209 6.03 -3.63 -15.88
C LEU A 209 6.18 -2.20 -15.36
N LEU A 210 5.12 -1.69 -14.76
CA LEU A 210 5.11 -0.36 -14.12
C LEU A 210 4.75 -0.50 -12.64
N ARG A 211 5.56 0.13 -11.83
CA ARG A 211 5.38 0.29 -10.38
C ARG A 211 4.84 1.68 -10.06
N ILE A 212 4.28 1.84 -8.88
CA ILE A 212 3.62 3.08 -8.46
C ILE A 212 4.26 3.73 -7.23
N GLU A 213 5.15 3.02 -6.51
CA GLU A 213 5.72 3.43 -5.22
C GLU A 213 6.45 4.77 -5.33
N THR A 214 7.31 4.90 -6.32
CA THR A 214 8.07 6.17 -6.55
C THR A 214 7.14 7.36 -6.82
N ALA A 215 6.01 7.13 -7.52
CA ALA A 215 5.04 8.21 -7.77
C ALA A 215 4.32 8.62 -6.49
N VAL A 216 3.98 7.66 -5.62
CA VAL A 216 3.39 7.91 -4.30
C VAL A 216 4.36 8.70 -3.42
N ALA A 217 5.61 8.24 -3.33
CA ALA A 217 6.63 8.89 -2.52
C ALA A 217 6.97 10.31 -3.03
N ARG A 218 7.05 10.53 -4.35
CA ARG A 218 7.19 11.87 -4.93
C ARG A 218 6.00 12.78 -4.61
N ARG A 219 4.78 12.25 -4.61
CA ARG A 219 3.59 13.02 -4.22
C ARG A 219 3.66 13.41 -2.76
N ALA A 220 4.06 12.52 -1.86
CA ALA A 220 4.27 12.80 -0.45
C ALA A 220 5.38 13.86 -0.25
N ALA A 221 6.53 13.69 -0.92
CA ALA A 221 7.63 14.67 -0.87
C ALA A 221 7.21 16.06 -1.36
N GLY A 222 6.36 16.14 -2.37
CA GLY A 222 5.84 17.41 -2.87
C GLY A 222 4.84 18.11 -1.94
N LEU A 223 4.31 17.40 -0.95
CA LEU A 223 3.40 17.96 0.08
C LEU A 223 4.10 18.19 1.42
N TRP A 224 5.16 17.44 1.71
CA TRP A 224 5.91 17.54 2.94
C TRP A 224 6.89 18.71 2.89
N MET A 225 6.69 19.67 3.77
CA MET A 225 7.63 20.78 3.91
C MET A 225 8.59 20.47 5.08
N THR A 226 9.85 20.20 4.78
CA THR A 226 10.90 20.07 5.79
C THR A 226 11.04 21.36 6.57
N LYS A 227 11.08 21.27 7.89
CA LYS A 227 11.29 22.43 8.79
C LYS A 227 12.64 22.31 9.50
N PRO A 228 13.25 23.46 9.90
CA PRO A 228 14.42 23.40 10.77
C PRO A 228 14.09 22.66 12.07
N GLY A 229 14.92 21.68 12.43
CA GLY A 229 14.73 20.83 13.61
C GLY A 229 14.06 19.49 13.34
N ASP A 230 13.60 19.21 12.12
CA ASP A 230 13.15 17.87 11.74
C ASP A 230 14.31 16.87 11.91
N GLN A 231 14.03 15.74 12.56
CA GLN A 231 15.00 14.67 12.78
C GLN A 231 14.52 13.39 12.10
N ALA A 232 15.39 12.79 11.31
CA ALA A 232 15.15 11.48 10.73
C ALA A 232 14.82 10.45 11.82
N GLY A 233 13.93 9.56 11.50
CA GLY A 233 13.55 8.45 12.36
C GLY A 233 12.62 7.50 11.67
N LEU A 234 12.59 6.26 12.13
CA LEU A 234 11.65 5.26 11.69
C LEU A 234 11.12 4.49 12.89
N GLU A 235 9.82 4.52 13.04
CA GLU A 235 9.07 3.68 13.97
C GLU A 235 8.25 2.69 13.17
N ILE A 236 8.27 1.42 13.56
CA ILE A 236 7.48 0.36 12.90
C ILE A 236 6.54 -0.25 13.93
N GLU A 237 5.26 -0.27 13.58
CA GLU A 237 4.22 -0.84 14.43
C GLU A 237 3.44 -1.91 13.66
N THR A 238 2.86 -2.86 14.38
CA THR A 238 1.99 -3.89 13.79
C THR A 238 0.82 -4.23 14.69
N SER A 239 -0.32 -4.53 14.08
CA SER A 239 -1.47 -5.09 14.80
C SER A 239 -1.33 -6.60 15.08
N GLY A 240 -0.41 -7.27 14.40
CA GLY A 240 -0.09 -8.69 14.60
C GLY A 240 1.08 -8.91 15.55
N GLU A 241 1.81 -9.99 15.34
CA GLU A 241 2.95 -10.37 16.17
C GLU A 241 4.23 -9.61 15.77
N PRO A 242 4.79 -8.75 16.64
CA PRO A 242 5.99 -7.95 16.30
C PRO A 242 7.19 -8.81 15.88
N ALA A 243 7.43 -9.94 16.55
CA ALA A 243 8.54 -10.82 16.24
C ALA A 243 8.42 -11.45 14.84
N ALA A 244 7.19 -11.76 14.40
CA ALA A 244 6.95 -12.30 13.06
C ALA A 244 7.23 -11.23 11.98
N LEU A 245 6.74 -10.01 12.17
CA LEU A 245 7.01 -8.91 11.25
C LEU A 245 8.51 -8.56 11.23
N GLN A 246 9.17 -8.53 12.39
CA GLN A 246 10.62 -8.31 12.49
C GLN A 246 11.42 -9.36 11.69
N ALA A 247 11.04 -10.63 11.81
CA ALA A 247 11.68 -11.71 11.06
C ALA A 247 11.46 -11.57 9.56
N TRP A 248 10.24 -11.19 9.15
CA TRP A 248 9.90 -10.94 7.74
C TRP A 248 10.72 -9.78 7.16
N ILE A 249 10.81 -8.66 7.87
CA ILE A 249 11.60 -7.47 7.48
C ILE A 249 13.08 -7.85 7.29
N GLY A 250 13.65 -8.59 8.26
CA GLY A 250 15.04 -9.04 8.18
C GLY A 250 15.28 -10.01 7.03
N GLY A 251 14.38 -10.99 6.83
CA GLY A 251 14.53 -12.03 5.80
C GLY A 251 14.27 -11.54 4.38
N VAL A 252 13.28 -10.66 4.19
CA VAL A 252 12.86 -10.21 2.85
C VAL A 252 13.51 -8.91 2.42
N LEU A 253 13.59 -7.92 3.32
CA LEU A 253 14.11 -6.59 3.00
C LEU A 253 15.59 -6.42 3.37
N GLY A 254 16.14 -7.32 4.19
CA GLY A 254 17.49 -7.19 4.72
C GLY A 254 17.65 -6.03 5.72
N TRP A 255 16.55 -5.53 6.29
CA TRP A 255 16.60 -4.45 7.28
C TRP A 255 16.76 -5.05 8.67
N HIS A 256 17.81 -4.61 9.35
CA HIS A 256 18.18 -5.07 10.69
C HIS A 256 18.39 -3.85 11.59
N GLY A 257 17.78 -3.85 12.74
CA GLY A 257 17.97 -2.81 13.74
C GLY A 257 16.79 -1.85 13.94
N GLU A 258 15.78 -1.87 13.08
CA GLU A 258 14.53 -1.15 13.33
C GLU A 258 13.63 -2.02 14.20
N PRO A 259 13.31 -1.65 15.45
CA PRO A 259 12.43 -2.42 16.32
C PRO A 259 10.99 -2.34 15.82
N VAL A 260 10.26 -3.44 15.94
CA VAL A 260 8.83 -3.50 15.65
C VAL A 260 8.06 -3.51 16.97
N HIS A 261 7.07 -2.63 17.10
CA HIS A 261 6.23 -2.49 18.27
C HIS A 261 4.82 -3.04 18.01
N ALA A 262 4.20 -3.59 19.04
CA ALA A 262 2.80 -3.99 18.97
C ALA A 262 1.90 -2.76 19.01
N TRP A 263 0.88 -2.76 18.15
CA TRP A 263 -0.22 -1.81 18.19
C TRP A 263 -1.56 -2.54 18.30
N GLN A 264 -2.44 -2.05 19.15
CA GLN A 264 -3.83 -2.49 19.25
C GLN A 264 -4.71 -1.24 19.26
N PRO A 265 -5.85 -1.24 18.55
CA PRO A 265 -6.80 -0.15 18.65
C PRO A 265 -7.25 -0.01 20.10
N GLN A 266 -7.25 1.22 20.61
CA GLN A 266 -7.78 1.46 21.95
C GLN A 266 -9.28 1.11 21.96
N SER A 267 -9.71 0.20 22.84
CA SER A 267 -11.12 -0.01 23.10
C SER A 267 -11.65 1.30 23.71
N LYS A 268 -12.51 1.99 23.00
CA LYS A 268 -13.31 3.06 23.62
C LYS A 268 -14.26 2.35 24.59
N ASP A 269 -13.85 2.24 25.85
CA ASP A 269 -14.69 1.72 26.93
C ASP A 269 -16.02 2.48 26.93
N GLY A 270 -17.12 1.80 26.70
CA GLY A 270 -18.47 2.30 26.94
C GLY A 270 -19.54 2.02 25.88
N GLN A 271 -19.33 1.20 24.84
CA GLN A 271 -20.48 0.74 24.06
C GLN A 271 -20.55 -0.79 24.03
N GLN A 272 -21.57 -1.26 24.70
CA GLN A 272 -22.01 -2.62 24.89
C GLN A 272 -21.87 -3.47 23.63
N THR A 273 -21.23 -4.62 23.80
CA THR A 273 -21.40 -5.82 23.02
C THR A 273 -22.89 -6.01 22.70
N LEU A 274 -23.30 -5.66 21.50
CA LEU A 274 -24.52 -6.23 20.94
C LEU A 274 -24.13 -7.52 20.24
N ALA A 275 -24.18 -8.60 21.02
CA ALA A 275 -24.33 -9.93 20.48
C ALA A 275 -25.73 -10.02 19.86
N VAL A 276 -25.81 -10.25 18.56
CA VAL A 276 -26.86 -11.10 17.93
C VAL A 276 -26.19 -11.80 16.73
#